data_032b99591ba82694c3d4b147e3d11689
#
_entry.id   032b99591ba82694c3d4b147e3d11689
#
_cell.length_a   1.000
_cell.length_b   1.000
_cell.length_c   1.000
_cell.angle_alpha   90.00
_cell.angle_beta   90.00
_cell.angle_gamma   90.00
#
_symmetry.space_group_name_H-M   'P 1'
#
loop_
_entity.id
_entity.type
_entity.pdbx_description
1 polymer ?
#
loop_
_entity_poly.entity_id
_entity_poly.type
_entity_poly.pdbx_seq_one_letter_code
_entity_poly.pdbx_strand_id
1 'polypeptide(L)'
;MAIAVNDANIFIDLFEIDLIDTFFKLKLDLHTTNLVMNELDFEQKTVLEKQVAKKKLTVKKLNETELEDVKRKEITSTKLTKQDVSVYAYAKELNATILTSDNRLRKEAKAKGFEVHGILWVFETMMQEKLMKPKKASEKLTELMKINTWLPMEECRKRIEKWNNL
;
A
#
# COMPACT_ATOMS: atom_id res chain seq x y z
N MET A 1 -1.71 7.13 -16.21
CA MET A 1 -1.80 6.18 -15.09
C MET A 1 -2.06 6.92 -13.78
N ALA A 2 -2.90 6.36 -12.94
CA ALA A 2 -3.11 6.90 -11.62
C ALA A 2 -1.84 6.76 -10.77
N ILE A 3 -1.56 7.76 -9.96
CA ILE A 3 -0.40 7.77 -9.07
C ILE A 3 -0.82 7.22 -7.71
N ALA A 4 -0.06 6.28 -7.18
CA ALA A 4 -0.30 5.71 -5.87
C ALA A 4 0.97 5.72 -5.02
N VAL A 5 0.85 6.25 -3.81
CA VAL A 5 1.94 6.23 -2.81
C VAL A 5 1.67 5.09 -1.83
N ASN A 6 2.61 4.19 -1.72
CA ASN A 6 2.48 2.94 -0.96
C ASN A 6 3.10 3.04 0.42
N ASP A 7 2.34 2.57 1.42
CA ASP A 7 2.83 2.31 2.75
C ASP A 7 3.49 0.92 2.84
N ALA A 8 4.31 0.70 3.85
CA ALA A 8 5.06 -0.55 4.02
C ALA A 8 4.17 -1.79 4.16
N ASN A 9 3.04 -1.67 4.85
CA ASN A 9 2.14 -2.81 5.09
C ASN A 9 1.59 -3.43 3.81
N ILE A 10 1.37 -2.64 2.77
CA ILE A 10 0.94 -3.17 1.46
C ILE A 10 2.05 -4.04 0.84
N PHE A 11 3.29 -3.54 0.83
CA PHE A 11 4.41 -4.32 0.32
C PHE A 11 4.63 -5.60 1.12
N ILE A 12 4.61 -5.50 2.45
CA ILE A 12 4.82 -6.65 3.34
C ILE A 12 3.78 -7.74 3.07
N ASP A 13 2.50 -7.39 2.99
CA ASP A 13 1.44 -8.34 2.69
C ASP A 13 1.66 -9.03 1.33
N LEU A 14 2.04 -8.26 0.31
CA LEU A 14 2.29 -8.80 -1.02
C LEU A 14 3.51 -9.73 -1.08
N PHE A 15 4.56 -9.42 -0.31
CA PHE A 15 5.70 -10.32 -0.17
C PHE A 15 5.31 -11.63 0.50
N GLU A 16 4.51 -11.58 1.56
CA GLU A 16 4.10 -12.75 2.34
C GLU A 16 3.33 -13.78 1.50
N ILE A 17 2.61 -13.36 0.49
CA ILE A 17 1.80 -14.23 -0.36
C ILE A 17 2.32 -14.33 -1.79
N ASP A 18 3.54 -13.90 -2.03
CA ASP A 18 4.22 -13.97 -3.33
C ASP A 18 3.43 -13.31 -4.48
N LEU A 19 2.92 -12.11 -4.23
CA LEU A 19 2.21 -11.31 -5.24
C LEU A 19 2.93 -10.01 -5.60
N ILE A 20 4.16 -9.81 -5.12
CA ILE A 20 4.88 -8.54 -5.36
C ILE A 20 5.14 -8.31 -6.86
N ASP A 21 5.52 -9.36 -7.61
CA ASP A 21 5.78 -9.23 -9.03
C ASP A 21 4.50 -8.89 -9.80
N THR A 22 3.38 -9.51 -9.43
CA THR A 22 2.07 -9.21 -10.02
C THR A 22 1.66 -7.76 -9.74
N PHE A 23 1.93 -7.28 -8.54
CA PHE A 23 1.66 -5.91 -8.14
C PHE A 23 2.34 -4.89 -9.06
N PHE A 24 3.61 -5.13 -9.40
CA PHE A 24 4.36 -4.23 -10.30
C PHE A 24 3.94 -4.32 -11.77
N LYS A 25 3.01 -5.19 -12.13
CA LYS A 25 2.38 -5.23 -13.45
C LYS A 25 1.12 -4.37 -13.56
N LEU A 26 0.62 -3.87 -12.42
CA LEU A 26 -0.54 -2.97 -12.42
C LEU A 26 -0.28 -1.70 -13.21
N LYS A 27 -1.33 -1.19 -13.84
CA LYS A 27 -1.30 0.09 -14.57
C LYS A 27 -1.42 1.26 -13.59
N LEU A 28 -0.46 1.34 -12.67
CA LEU A 28 -0.35 2.39 -11.67
C LEU A 28 1.06 2.97 -11.73
N ASP A 29 1.16 4.27 -11.53
CA ASP A 29 2.44 4.93 -11.30
C ASP A 29 2.74 4.80 -9.81
N LEU A 30 3.61 3.84 -9.46
CA LEU A 30 3.86 3.42 -8.08
C LEU A 30 5.01 4.20 -7.46
N HIS A 31 4.72 4.76 -6.29
CA HIS A 31 5.64 5.57 -5.50
C HIS A 31 5.68 5.09 -4.05
N THR A 32 6.75 5.41 -3.36
CA THR A 32 6.88 5.25 -1.92
C THR A 32 7.91 6.24 -1.38
N THR A 33 8.24 6.16 -0.10
CA THR A 33 9.20 7.04 0.55
C THR A 33 10.41 6.27 1.08
N ASN A 34 11.49 6.99 1.32
CA ASN A 34 12.69 6.41 1.96
C ASN A 34 12.37 5.85 3.35
N LEU A 35 11.45 6.48 4.10
CA LEU A 35 11.06 5.99 5.42
C LEU A 35 10.32 4.65 5.34
N VAL A 36 9.46 4.50 4.34
CA VAL A 36 8.79 3.21 4.08
C VAL A 36 9.82 2.14 3.73
N MET A 37 10.77 2.46 2.86
CA MET A 37 11.84 1.52 2.49
C MET A 37 12.62 1.05 3.71
N ASN A 38 12.85 1.92 4.68
CA ASN A 38 13.60 1.59 5.90
C ASN A 38 12.85 0.64 6.85
N GLU A 39 11.54 0.49 6.72
CA GLU A 39 10.77 -0.48 7.49
C GLU A 39 10.86 -1.90 6.96
N LEU A 40 11.33 -2.07 5.74
CA LEU A 40 11.41 -3.37 5.07
C LEU A 40 12.70 -4.09 5.45
N ASP A 41 12.67 -5.43 5.43
CA ASP A 41 13.87 -6.22 5.65
C ASP A 41 14.80 -6.14 4.43
N PHE A 42 16.00 -6.70 4.55
CA PHE A 42 17.02 -6.63 3.51
C PHE A 42 16.55 -7.26 2.19
N GLU A 43 15.89 -8.41 2.23
CA GLU A 43 15.43 -9.11 1.03
C GLU A 43 14.31 -8.34 0.33
N GLN A 44 13.34 -7.85 1.08
CA GLN A 44 12.23 -7.04 0.57
C GLN A 44 12.77 -5.76 -0.08
N LYS A 45 13.65 -5.07 0.63
CA LYS A 45 14.27 -3.83 0.15
C LYS A 45 15.04 -4.06 -1.16
N THR A 46 15.80 -5.16 -1.24
CA THR A 46 16.56 -5.52 -2.44
C THR A 46 15.64 -5.72 -3.65
N VAL A 47 14.51 -6.41 -3.46
CA VAL A 47 13.52 -6.62 -4.53
C VAL A 47 12.95 -5.28 -4.99
N LEU A 48 12.58 -4.39 -4.06
CA LEU A 48 12.03 -3.09 -4.42
C LEU A 48 13.06 -2.18 -5.11
N GLU A 49 14.32 -2.25 -4.70
CA GLU A 49 15.41 -1.50 -5.35
C GLU A 49 15.58 -1.92 -6.81
N LYS A 50 15.37 -3.19 -7.13
CA LYS A 50 15.34 -3.67 -8.52
C LYS A 50 14.19 -3.04 -9.31
N GLN A 51 13.03 -2.85 -8.69
CA GLN A 51 11.91 -2.17 -9.33
C GLN A 51 12.20 -0.68 -9.54
N VAL A 52 12.93 -0.05 -8.64
CA VAL A 52 13.41 1.32 -8.82
C VAL A 52 14.35 1.41 -10.04
N ALA A 53 15.29 0.48 -10.15
CA ALA A 53 16.22 0.42 -11.29
C ALA A 53 15.49 0.23 -12.62
N LYS A 54 14.37 -0.49 -12.63
CA LYS A 54 13.51 -0.69 -13.81
C LYS A 54 12.54 0.46 -14.06
N LYS A 55 12.59 1.50 -13.25
CA LYS A 55 11.68 2.67 -13.30
C LYS A 55 10.20 2.30 -13.09
N LYS A 56 9.93 1.23 -12.35
CA LYS A 56 8.59 0.80 -11.97
C LYS A 56 8.17 1.27 -10.58
N LEU A 57 9.12 1.76 -9.80
CA LEU A 57 8.88 2.34 -8.48
C LEU A 57 9.75 3.58 -8.32
N THR A 58 9.14 4.66 -7.86
CA THR A 58 9.85 5.90 -7.51
C THR A 58 9.87 6.06 -6.00
N VAL A 59 11.05 6.31 -5.44
CA VAL A 59 11.23 6.53 -4.01
C VAL A 59 11.57 7.98 -3.75
N LYS A 60 10.72 8.67 -3.00
CA LYS A 60 10.95 10.05 -2.57
C LYS A 60 11.81 10.06 -1.31
N LYS A 61 12.86 10.82 -1.32
CA LYS A 61 13.69 11.05 -0.14
C LYS A 61 13.16 12.29 0.61
N LEU A 62 12.68 12.07 1.83
CA LEU A 62 12.18 13.11 2.72
C LEU A 62 13.08 13.19 3.95
N ASN A 63 13.34 14.39 4.43
CA ASN A 63 14.11 14.62 5.65
C ASN A 63 13.19 14.89 6.85
N GLU A 64 13.75 14.81 8.06
CA GLU A 64 12.99 14.99 9.29
C GLU A 64 12.37 16.38 9.42
N THR A 65 13.05 17.42 8.96
CA THR A 65 12.52 18.80 9.01
C THR A 65 11.26 18.95 8.19
N GLU A 66 11.23 18.38 6.97
CA GLU A 66 10.04 18.38 6.12
C GLU A 66 8.88 17.65 6.79
N LEU A 67 9.15 16.50 7.42
CA LEU A 67 8.13 15.69 8.07
C LEU A 67 7.58 16.36 9.33
N GLU A 68 8.41 16.95 10.14
CA GLU A 68 8.00 17.69 11.34
C GLU A 68 7.12 18.88 10.97
N ASP A 69 7.46 19.58 9.90
CA ASP A 69 6.69 20.71 9.40
C ASP A 69 5.29 20.30 8.94
N VAL A 70 5.19 19.21 8.16
CA VAL A 70 3.90 18.65 7.72
C VAL A 70 3.07 18.19 8.91
N LYS A 71 3.69 17.46 9.82
CA LYS A 71 3.01 16.95 11.02
C LYS A 71 2.42 18.09 11.84
N ARG A 72 3.19 19.13 12.10
CA ARG A 72 2.74 20.29 12.90
C ARG A 72 1.61 21.07 12.22
N LYS A 73 1.72 21.30 10.91
CA LYS A 73 0.78 22.17 10.18
C LYS A 73 -0.50 21.47 9.74
N GLU A 74 -0.43 20.18 9.43
CA GLU A 74 -1.49 19.50 8.69
C GLU A 74 -2.09 18.28 9.38
N ILE A 75 -1.33 17.59 10.24
CA ILE A 75 -1.76 16.33 10.85
C ILE A 75 -2.49 16.59 12.16
N THR A 76 -3.70 16.06 12.25
CA THR A 76 -4.55 16.19 13.44
C THR A 76 -4.25 15.10 14.46
N SER A 77 -4.01 13.86 13.98
CA SER A 77 -3.75 12.71 14.85
C SER A 77 -2.35 12.77 15.47
N THR A 78 -2.27 12.59 16.79
CA THR A 78 -0.99 12.47 17.50
C THR A 78 -0.37 11.07 17.37
N LYS A 79 -1.08 10.13 16.76
CA LYS A 79 -0.70 8.71 16.70
C LYS A 79 0.02 8.31 15.41
N LEU A 80 0.13 9.21 14.44
CA LEU A 80 0.83 8.91 13.20
C LEU A 80 2.33 8.85 13.41
N THR A 81 2.96 7.82 12.86
CA THR A 81 4.41 7.67 12.86
C THR A 81 5.05 8.58 11.81
N LYS A 82 6.38 8.72 11.85
CA LYS A 82 7.13 9.45 10.80
C LYS A 82 6.89 8.84 9.44
N GLN A 83 6.81 7.51 9.34
CA GLN A 83 6.54 6.78 8.12
C GLN A 83 5.16 7.15 7.56
N ASP A 84 4.13 7.16 8.42
CA ASP A 84 2.77 7.56 8.03
C ASP A 84 2.76 8.99 7.49
N VAL A 85 3.42 9.91 8.19
CA VAL A 85 3.52 11.32 7.77
C VAL A 85 4.25 11.44 6.43
N SER A 86 5.28 10.61 6.19
CA SER A 86 6.01 10.63 4.93
C SER A 86 5.13 10.23 3.74
N VAL A 87 4.29 9.21 3.91
CA VAL A 87 3.33 8.77 2.89
C VAL A 87 2.31 9.87 2.61
N TYR A 88 1.75 10.45 3.66
CA TYR A 88 0.82 11.57 3.56
C TYR A 88 1.43 12.76 2.81
N ALA A 89 2.61 13.20 3.22
CA ALA A 89 3.29 14.36 2.64
C ALA A 89 3.59 14.16 1.15
N TYR A 90 4.07 12.99 0.78
CA TYR A 90 4.39 12.69 -0.61
C TYR A 90 3.13 12.55 -1.47
N ALA A 91 2.10 11.90 -0.96
CA ALA A 91 0.81 11.81 -1.65
C ALA A 91 0.20 13.19 -1.89
N LYS A 92 0.33 14.11 -0.94
CA LYS A 92 -0.11 15.49 -1.10
C LYS A 92 0.65 16.21 -2.22
N GLU A 93 1.98 16.09 -2.22
CA GLU A 93 2.83 16.66 -3.25
C GLU A 93 2.42 16.21 -4.65
N LEU A 94 2.09 14.93 -4.81
CA LEU A 94 1.72 14.33 -6.09
C LEU A 94 0.22 14.38 -6.40
N ASN A 95 -0.60 14.80 -5.47
CA ASN A 95 -2.06 14.66 -5.54
C ASN A 95 -2.45 13.20 -5.86
N ALA A 96 -1.87 12.27 -5.11
CA ALA A 96 -1.93 10.84 -5.36
C ALA A 96 -2.90 10.10 -4.43
N THR A 97 -3.28 8.90 -4.85
CA THR A 97 -3.95 7.92 -4.00
C THR A 97 -2.96 7.37 -2.98
N ILE A 98 -3.41 7.11 -1.76
CA ILE A 98 -2.62 6.43 -0.73
C ILE A 98 -3.05 4.97 -0.66
N LEU A 99 -2.07 4.06 -0.72
CA LEU A 99 -2.28 2.64 -0.49
C LEU A 99 -1.73 2.27 0.89
N THR A 100 -2.63 2.00 1.82
CA THR A 100 -2.28 1.60 3.18
C THR A 100 -3.39 0.78 3.83
N SER A 101 -3.02 -0.14 4.69
CA SER A 101 -3.97 -0.89 5.54
C SER A 101 -4.03 -0.33 6.96
N ASP A 102 -3.22 0.66 7.29
CA ASP A 102 -3.21 1.28 8.62
C ASP A 102 -4.42 2.18 8.80
N ASN A 103 -5.27 1.84 9.79
CA ASN A 103 -6.52 2.56 10.02
C ASN A 103 -6.31 4.02 10.45
N ARG A 104 -5.24 4.33 11.15
CA ARG A 104 -4.93 5.70 11.62
C ARG A 104 -4.60 6.59 10.43
N LEU A 105 -3.71 6.13 9.55
CA LEU A 105 -3.36 6.87 8.33
C LEU A 105 -4.56 6.98 7.39
N ARG A 106 -5.32 5.89 7.21
CA ARG A 106 -6.53 5.89 6.37
C ARG A 106 -7.53 6.94 6.84
N LYS A 107 -7.80 6.98 8.13
CA LYS A 107 -8.75 7.94 8.73
C LYS A 107 -8.29 9.39 8.55
N GLU A 108 -7.04 9.66 8.85
CA GLU A 108 -6.46 11.02 8.70
C GLU A 108 -6.49 11.48 7.25
N ALA A 109 -6.04 10.63 6.33
CA ALA A 109 -5.99 10.96 4.90
C ALA A 109 -7.39 11.16 4.32
N LYS A 110 -8.35 10.30 4.65
CA LYS A 110 -9.74 10.45 4.19
C LYS A 110 -10.34 11.76 4.68
N ALA A 111 -10.10 12.13 5.94
CA ALA A 111 -10.59 13.40 6.50
C ALA A 111 -10.03 14.62 5.77
N LYS A 112 -8.86 14.48 5.14
CA LYS A 112 -8.20 15.54 4.36
C LYS A 112 -8.53 15.45 2.86
N GLY A 113 -9.45 14.56 2.45
CA GLY A 113 -9.91 14.45 1.07
C GLY A 113 -9.08 13.55 0.16
N PHE A 114 -8.15 12.77 0.69
CA PHE A 114 -7.39 11.81 -0.12
C PHE A 114 -8.21 10.59 -0.49
N GLU A 115 -7.96 10.06 -1.68
CA GLU A 115 -8.40 8.72 -2.04
C GLU A 115 -7.45 7.72 -1.37
N VAL A 116 -8.02 6.79 -0.60
CA VAL A 116 -7.25 5.81 0.18
C VAL A 116 -7.80 4.42 -0.05
N HIS A 117 -6.93 3.46 -0.33
CA HIS A 117 -7.30 2.07 -0.52
C HIS A 117 -6.36 1.15 0.25
N GLY A 118 -6.87 -0.04 0.62
CA GLY A 118 -6.12 -1.07 1.30
C GLY A 118 -5.82 -2.26 0.38
N ILE A 119 -5.37 -3.36 0.99
CA ILE A 119 -4.96 -4.56 0.27
C ILE A 119 -6.09 -5.20 -0.54
N LEU A 120 -7.33 -5.14 -0.06
CA LEU A 120 -8.48 -5.71 -0.79
C LEU A 120 -8.70 -5.02 -2.13
N TRP A 121 -8.55 -3.71 -2.18
CA TRP A 121 -8.61 -2.95 -3.43
C TRP A 121 -7.48 -3.38 -4.39
N VAL A 122 -6.31 -3.67 -3.86
CA VAL A 122 -5.18 -4.16 -4.67
C VAL A 122 -5.53 -5.50 -5.34
N PHE A 123 -6.11 -6.43 -4.58
CA PHE A 123 -6.61 -7.70 -5.13
C PHE A 123 -7.64 -7.47 -6.24
N GLU A 124 -8.62 -6.62 -5.97
CA GLU A 124 -9.68 -6.32 -6.93
C GLU A 124 -9.13 -5.69 -8.22
N THR A 125 -8.16 -4.79 -8.07
CA THR A 125 -7.51 -4.15 -9.23
C THR A 125 -6.71 -5.15 -10.05
N MET A 126 -5.98 -6.07 -9.40
CA MET A 126 -5.27 -7.15 -10.10
C MET A 126 -6.21 -8.03 -10.91
N MET A 127 -7.38 -8.36 -10.36
CA MET A 127 -8.39 -9.13 -11.10
C MET A 127 -8.99 -8.33 -12.24
N GLN A 128 -9.30 -7.08 -12.02
CA GLN A 128 -9.88 -6.18 -13.01
C GLN A 128 -8.94 -6.00 -14.22
N GLU A 129 -7.65 -5.94 -13.96
CA GLU A 129 -6.62 -5.87 -15.00
C GLU A 129 -6.23 -7.25 -15.57
N LYS A 130 -6.94 -8.29 -15.16
CA LYS A 130 -6.72 -9.68 -15.62
C LYS A 130 -5.34 -10.23 -15.31
N LEU A 131 -4.70 -9.71 -14.29
CA LEU A 131 -3.39 -10.19 -13.80
C LEU A 131 -3.55 -11.40 -12.88
N MET A 132 -4.74 -11.60 -12.34
CA MET A 132 -5.03 -12.68 -11.41
C MET A 132 -6.48 -13.13 -11.59
N LYS A 133 -6.69 -14.44 -11.63
CA LYS A 133 -8.04 -15.02 -11.71
C LYS A 133 -8.71 -15.01 -10.33
N PRO A 134 -10.06 -14.96 -10.26
CA PRO A 134 -10.78 -14.96 -9.00
C PRO A 134 -10.43 -16.12 -8.07
N LYS A 135 -10.23 -17.31 -8.61
CA LYS A 135 -9.83 -18.48 -7.82
C LYS A 135 -8.48 -18.27 -7.14
N LYS A 136 -7.50 -17.76 -7.87
CA LYS A 136 -6.19 -17.47 -7.30
C LYS A 136 -6.28 -16.35 -6.26
N ALA A 137 -7.08 -15.31 -6.51
CA ALA A 137 -7.30 -14.22 -5.56
C ALA A 137 -7.88 -14.76 -4.25
N SER A 138 -8.88 -15.64 -4.34
CA SER A 138 -9.48 -16.30 -3.18
C SER A 138 -8.47 -17.12 -2.38
N GLU A 139 -7.65 -17.91 -3.05
CA GLU A 139 -6.59 -18.71 -2.43
C GLU A 139 -5.56 -17.82 -1.71
N LYS A 140 -5.09 -16.77 -2.39
CA LYS A 140 -4.09 -15.84 -1.85
C LYS A 140 -4.62 -15.01 -0.68
N LEU A 141 -5.86 -14.58 -0.74
CA LEU A 141 -6.46 -13.85 0.37
C LEU A 141 -6.66 -14.77 1.60
N THR A 142 -7.07 -16.01 1.37
CA THR A 142 -7.16 -17.02 2.44
C THR A 142 -5.80 -17.25 3.10
N GLU A 143 -4.74 -17.34 2.30
CA GLU A 143 -3.36 -17.47 2.79
C GLU A 143 -2.96 -16.24 3.62
N LEU A 144 -3.25 -15.03 3.14
CA LEU A 144 -2.92 -13.79 3.84
C LEU A 144 -3.65 -13.68 5.18
N MET A 145 -4.91 -14.11 5.25
CA MET A 145 -5.69 -14.08 6.49
C MET A 145 -5.07 -14.91 7.62
N LYS A 146 -4.31 -15.94 7.28
CA LYS A 146 -3.59 -16.78 8.25
C LYS A 146 -2.33 -16.09 8.79
N ILE A 147 -1.75 -15.22 7.99
CA ILE A 147 -0.49 -14.52 8.29
C ILE A 147 -0.75 -13.17 8.96
N ASN A 148 -1.69 -12.40 8.42
CA ASN A 148 -2.03 -11.06 8.89
C ASN A 148 -3.40 -11.06 9.56
N THR A 149 -3.42 -11.10 10.88
CA THR A 149 -4.65 -11.13 11.67
C THR A 149 -5.28 -9.75 11.87
N TRP A 150 -4.64 -8.68 11.39
CA TRP A 150 -5.15 -7.31 11.46
C TRP A 150 -6.03 -6.94 10.25
N LEU A 151 -6.19 -7.86 9.29
CA LEU A 151 -7.08 -7.65 8.16
C LEU A 151 -8.54 -7.54 8.62
N PRO A 152 -9.39 -6.82 7.84
CA PRO A 152 -10.82 -6.79 8.09
C PRO A 152 -11.44 -8.14 7.71
N MET A 153 -11.42 -9.08 8.64
CA MET A 153 -11.72 -10.50 8.38
C MET A 153 -13.09 -10.75 7.76
N GLU A 154 -14.12 -10.02 8.19
CA GLU A 154 -15.44 -10.18 7.63
C GLU A 154 -15.49 -9.74 6.16
N GLU A 155 -14.87 -8.62 5.85
CA GLU A 155 -14.77 -8.12 4.48
C GLU A 155 -13.97 -9.09 3.60
N CYS A 156 -12.91 -9.69 4.16
CA CYS A 156 -12.15 -10.71 3.45
C CYS A 156 -13.00 -11.94 3.13
N ARG A 157 -13.78 -12.43 4.09
CA ARG A 157 -14.68 -13.59 3.88
C ARG A 157 -15.71 -13.31 2.81
N LYS A 158 -16.28 -12.12 2.80
CA LYS A 158 -17.27 -11.70 1.78
C LYS A 158 -16.66 -11.71 0.38
N ARG A 159 -15.43 -11.22 0.24
CA ARG A 159 -14.72 -11.24 -1.05
C ARG A 159 -14.41 -12.66 -1.50
N ILE A 160 -13.92 -13.50 -0.61
CA ILE A 160 -13.61 -14.90 -0.93
C ILE A 160 -14.86 -15.62 -1.42
N GLU A 161 -15.99 -15.46 -0.72
CA GLU A 161 -17.26 -16.05 -1.13
C GLU A 161 -17.67 -15.54 -2.53
N LYS A 162 -17.62 -14.23 -2.75
CA LYS A 162 -17.92 -13.64 -4.04
C LYS A 162 -17.02 -14.17 -5.16
N TRP A 163 -15.72 -14.20 -4.93
CA TRP A 163 -14.75 -14.65 -5.94
C TRP A 163 -14.86 -16.14 -6.25
N ASN A 164 -15.19 -16.95 -5.25
CA ASN A 164 -15.42 -18.39 -5.46
C ASN A 164 -16.66 -18.69 -6.31
N ASN A 165 -17.56 -17.75 -6.42
CA ASN A 165 -18.80 -17.89 -7.20
C ASN A 165 -18.72 -17.23 -8.59
N LEU A 166 -17.57 -16.77 -9.00
CA LEU A 166 -17.35 -16.15 -10.30
C LEU A 166 -16.99 -17.16 -11.39
#